data_0e0e6549bd500e12adc2cfe77d442e50
#
_entry.id   0e0e6549bd500e12adc2cfe77d442e50
#
_cell.length_a   1.000
_cell.length_b   1.000
_cell.length_c   1.000
_cell.angle_alpha   90.00
_cell.angle_beta   90.00
_cell.angle_gamma   90.00
#
_symmetry.space_group_name_H-M   'P 1'
#
loop_
_entity.id
_entity.type
_entity.pdbx_description
1 polymer ?
#
loop_
_entity_poly.entity_id
_entity_poly.type
_entity_poly.pdbx_seq_one_letter_code
_entity_poly.pdbx_strand_id
1 'polypeptide(L)'
;MKKKIVMTVFFLFCLVWCVRIIQVNQNTEMITEYRMNEWFAMGNWNIQVAEACLYDRDEFYSRFGIDSDNYHANPEWDYRMLCVRLLVENDQKAVPVAEIYNDVCSYGFETAGWAAIGSPGLFTKVNDVHSEELLEANHSLEVWCPVEVNDICFRKKTWEKLSEKMFYMTPSLRPEKIRVLLELGNKKEETL
;
A
#
# COMPACT_ATOMS: atom_id res chain seq x y z
N MET A 1 48.42 21.06 -27.77
CA MET A 1 47.29 20.47 -28.51
C MET A 1 46.63 19.28 -27.79
N LYS A 2 47.36 18.25 -27.36
CA LYS A 2 46.80 17.01 -26.74
C LYS A 2 45.91 17.28 -25.51
N LYS A 3 46.27 18.17 -24.59
CA LYS A 3 45.46 18.51 -23.40
C LYS A 3 44.11 19.13 -23.75
N LYS A 4 44.01 19.98 -24.78
CA LYS A 4 42.77 20.59 -25.22
C LYS A 4 41.80 19.56 -25.82
N ILE A 5 42.33 18.61 -26.59
CA ILE A 5 41.56 17.51 -27.20
C ILE A 5 40.97 16.62 -26.09
N VAL A 6 41.75 16.23 -25.08
CA VAL A 6 41.29 15.41 -23.95
C VAL A 6 40.19 16.10 -23.20
N MET A 7 40.35 17.40 -22.94
CA MET A 7 39.34 18.19 -22.22
C MET A 7 38.01 18.32 -23.00
N THR A 8 38.11 18.48 -24.35
CA THR A 8 36.91 18.53 -25.20
C THR A 8 36.19 17.20 -25.23
N VAL A 9 36.92 16.07 -25.34
CA VAL A 9 36.32 14.71 -25.31
C VAL A 9 35.63 14.46 -23.95
N PHE A 10 36.27 14.84 -22.85
CA PHE A 10 35.69 14.70 -21.51
C PHE A 10 34.39 15.50 -21.38
N PHE A 11 34.38 16.75 -21.88
CA PHE A 11 33.19 17.60 -21.82
C PHE A 11 32.05 17.04 -22.66
N LEU A 12 32.33 16.51 -23.85
CA LEU A 12 31.32 15.84 -24.67
C LEU A 12 30.76 14.58 -23.98
N PHE A 13 31.62 13.80 -23.32
CA PHE A 13 31.17 12.64 -22.55
C PHE A 13 30.24 13.04 -21.39
N CYS A 14 30.57 14.08 -20.64
CA CYS A 14 29.72 14.62 -19.58
C CYS A 14 28.38 15.13 -20.14
N LEU A 15 28.36 15.79 -21.28
CA LEU A 15 27.15 16.24 -21.94
C LEU A 15 26.24 15.07 -22.34
N VAL A 16 26.79 14.02 -22.98
CA VAL A 16 26.04 12.82 -23.34
C VAL A 16 25.48 12.14 -22.10
N TRP A 17 26.26 12.10 -21.02
CA TRP A 17 25.81 11.51 -19.75
C TRP A 17 24.67 12.31 -19.10
N CYS A 18 24.77 13.64 -19.10
CA CYS A 18 23.70 14.52 -18.62
C CYS A 18 22.40 14.35 -19.44
N VAL A 19 22.51 14.29 -20.78
CA VAL A 19 21.36 14.03 -21.64
C VAL A 19 20.71 12.69 -21.34
N ARG A 20 21.51 11.64 -21.12
CA ARG A 20 21.00 10.32 -20.73
C ARG A 20 20.27 10.34 -19.39
N ILE A 21 20.84 11.02 -18.38
CA ILE A 21 20.19 11.19 -17.07
C ILE A 21 18.85 11.92 -17.24
N ILE A 22 18.83 12.99 -18.04
CA ILE A 22 17.58 13.73 -18.31
C ILE A 22 16.56 12.85 -19.02
N GLN A 23 16.97 12.07 -20.04
CA GLN A 23 16.08 11.16 -20.76
C GLN A 23 15.51 10.06 -19.86
N VAL A 24 16.33 9.48 -18.99
CA VAL A 24 15.89 8.46 -18.04
C VAL A 24 14.92 9.07 -17.00
N ASN A 25 15.19 10.30 -16.55
CA ASN A 25 14.30 10.98 -15.60
C ASN A 25 13.05 11.60 -16.26
N GLN A 26 13.03 11.82 -17.57
CA GLN A 26 11.83 12.25 -18.30
C GLN A 26 10.84 11.12 -18.54
N ASN A 27 11.30 9.86 -18.51
CA ASN A 27 10.43 8.70 -18.35
C ASN A 27 10.00 8.51 -16.89
N THR A 28 9.62 9.61 -16.23
CA THR A 28 8.96 9.52 -14.93
C THR A 28 7.73 8.63 -15.08
N GLU A 29 7.68 7.60 -14.26
CA GLU A 29 6.53 6.69 -14.18
C GLU A 29 5.26 7.54 -14.13
N MET A 30 4.32 7.27 -15.05
CA MET A 30 3.01 7.89 -14.96
C MET A 30 2.41 7.46 -13.62
N ILE A 31 2.12 8.45 -12.77
CA ILE A 31 1.46 8.20 -11.49
C ILE A 31 0.02 8.63 -11.64
N THR A 32 -0.89 7.68 -11.56
CA THR A 32 -2.31 7.96 -11.46
C THR A 32 -2.72 7.89 -10.00
N GLU A 33 -3.24 8.99 -9.49
CA GLU A 33 -3.66 9.13 -8.10
C GLU A 33 -5.18 9.16 -8.00
N TYR A 34 -5.72 8.29 -7.16
CA TYR A 34 -7.12 8.22 -6.78
C TYR A 34 -7.32 8.68 -5.34
N ARG A 35 -8.54 9.02 -5.00
CA ARG A 35 -8.96 9.28 -3.63
C ARG A 35 -9.77 8.12 -3.08
N MET A 36 -9.94 8.10 -1.78
CA MET A 36 -10.88 7.17 -1.15
C MET A 36 -12.29 7.39 -1.71
N ASN A 37 -13.06 6.30 -1.75
CA ASN A 37 -14.41 6.25 -2.33
C ASN A 37 -14.49 6.45 -3.86
N GLU A 38 -13.36 6.55 -4.57
CA GLU A 38 -13.32 6.49 -6.03
C GLU A 38 -13.08 5.05 -6.49
N TRP A 39 -13.83 4.61 -7.49
CA TRP A 39 -13.61 3.33 -8.14
C TRP A 39 -12.50 3.43 -9.18
N PHE A 40 -11.63 2.44 -9.21
CA PHE A 40 -10.59 2.32 -10.23
C PHE A 40 -10.42 0.85 -10.66
N ALA A 41 -10.08 0.65 -11.92
CA ALA A 41 -9.81 -0.68 -12.45
C ALA A 41 -8.40 -1.13 -12.07
N MET A 42 -8.29 -2.37 -11.58
CA MET A 42 -7.04 -3.02 -11.24
C MET A 42 -7.02 -4.47 -11.72
N GLY A 43 -6.37 -4.70 -12.86
CA GLY A 43 -6.39 -6.00 -13.51
C GLY A 43 -7.81 -6.40 -13.91
N ASN A 44 -8.34 -7.43 -13.25
CA ASN A 44 -9.69 -7.97 -13.51
C ASN A 44 -10.75 -7.42 -12.54
N TRP A 45 -10.40 -6.50 -11.65
CA TRP A 45 -11.27 -6.02 -10.58
C TRP A 45 -11.49 -4.52 -10.68
N ASN A 46 -12.67 -4.08 -10.26
CA ASN A 46 -12.90 -2.69 -9.87
C ASN A 46 -12.71 -2.61 -8.36
N ILE A 47 -11.91 -1.65 -7.90
CA ILE A 47 -11.55 -1.51 -6.50
C ILE A 47 -11.90 -0.12 -6.02
N GLN A 48 -12.41 -0.05 -4.79
CA GLN A 48 -12.63 1.20 -4.08
C GLN A 48 -12.03 1.07 -2.66
N VAL A 49 -11.27 2.08 -2.24
CA VAL A 49 -10.85 2.18 -0.85
C VAL A 49 -11.97 2.85 -0.06
N ALA A 50 -12.65 2.10 0.79
CA ALA A 50 -13.81 2.58 1.53
C ALA A 50 -13.45 3.15 2.91
N GLU A 51 -12.39 2.63 3.55
CA GLU A 51 -11.97 3.06 4.88
C GLU A 51 -10.46 2.87 5.05
N ALA A 52 -9.82 3.75 5.82
CA ALA A 52 -8.44 3.59 6.26
C ALA A 52 -8.31 4.07 7.70
N CYS A 53 -7.78 3.21 8.57
CA CYS A 53 -7.58 3.50 9.99
C CYS A 53 -6.18 3.13 10.44
N LEU A 54 -5.64 3.90 11.37
CA LEU A 54 -4.40 3.59 12.04
C LEU A 54 -4.72 3.27 13.51
N TYR A 55 -4.63 1.99 13.85
CA TYR A 55 -4.89 1.46 15.18
C TYR A 55 -3.60 1.31 15.97
N ASP A 56 -3.68 1.40 17.29
CA ASP A 56 -2.70 0.81 18.16
C ASP A 56 -2.83 -0.72 18.10
N ARG A 57 -1.76 -1.46 18.35
CA ARG A 57 -1.73 -2.92 18.17
C ARG A 57 -2.85 -3.64 18.94
N ASP A 58 -3.02 -3.31 20.22
CA ASP A 58 -3.98 -4.01 21.08
C ASP A 58 -5.44 -3.67 20.67
N GLU A 59 -5.68 -2.45 20.22
CA GLU A 59 -6.97 -2.03 19.65
C GLU A 59 -7.30 -2.82 18.38
N PHE A 60 -6.33 -2.98 17.48
CA PHE A 60 -6.50 -3.77 16.26
C PHE A 60 -6.83 -5.22 16.57
N TYR A 61 -6.07 -5.85 17.48
CA TYR A 61 -6.30 -7.25 17.85
C TYR A 61 -7.67 -7.45 18.49
N SER A 62 -8.07 -6.55 19.37
CA SER A 62 -9.40 -6.59 19.99
C SER A 62 -10.51 -6.46 18.94
N ARG A 63 -10.37 -5.52 17.99
CA ARG A 63 -11.37 -5.27 16.93
C ARG A 63 -11.59 -6.49 16.04
N PHE A 64 -10.52 -7.18 15.67
CA PHE A 64 -10.58 -8.32 14.76
C PHE A 64 -10.58 -9.69 15.49
N GLY A 65 -10.68 -9.71 16.80
CA GLY A 65 -10.72 -10.95 17.58
C GLY A 65 -9.44 -11.78 17.45
N ILE A 66 -8.29 -11.13 17.23
CA ILE A 66 -7.00 -11.82 17.05
C ILE A 66 -6.38 -12.05 18.42
N ASP A 67 -6.02 -13.31 18.70
CA ASP A 67 -5.28 -13.65 19.92
C ASP A 67 -3.84 -13.13 19.82
N SER A 68 -3.53 -12.16 20.67
CA SER A 68 -2.21 -11.50 20.74
C SER A 68 -1.09 -12.46 21.12
N ASP A 69 -1.38 -13.51 21.89
CA ASP A 69 -0.37 -14.46 22.39
C ASP A 69 0.17 -15.35 21.27
N ASN A 70 -0.59 -15.51 20.20
CA ASN A 70 -0.20 -16.30 19.01
C ASN A 70 0.51 -15.47 17.94
N TYR A 71 0.67 -14.17 18.14
CA TYR A 71 1.34 -13.30 17.19
C TYR A 71 2.67 -12.77 17.76
N HIS A 72 3.77 -13.34 17.28
CA HIS A 72 5.13 -13.02 17.76
C HIS A 72 5.66 -11.69 17.19
N ALA A 73 5.08 -10.57 17.61
CA ALA A 73 5.71 -9.28 17.41
C ALA A 73 6.94 -9.15 18.32
N ASN A 74 7.99 -8.47 17.88
CA ASN A 74 9.13 -8.18 18.75
C ASN A 74 8.66 -7.27 19.91
N PRO A 75 8.75 -7.70 21.17
CA PRO A 75 8.24 -6.93 22.30
C PRO A 75 8.98 -5.59 22.56
N GLU A 76 10.17 -5.43 21.97
CA GLU A 76 10.97 -4.21 22.09
C GLU A 76 10.53 -3.09 21.14
N TRP A 77 9.67 -3.39 20.18
CA TRP A 77 9.22 -2.43 19.17
C TRP A 77 7.80 -1.95 19.45
N ASP A 78 7.57 -0.69 19.17
CA ASP A 78 6.22 -0.13 19.16
C ASP A 78 5.59 -0.32 17.77
N TYR A 79 4.34 -0.79 17.74
CA TYR A 79 3.61 -1.12 16.51
C TYR A 79 2.34 -0.32 16.41
N ARG A 80 2.06 0.14 15.21
CA ARG A 80 0.74 0.60 14.78
C ARG A 80 0.28 -0.22 13.61
N MET A 81 -1.04 -0.39 13.50
CA MET A 81 -1.66 -1.20 12.48
C MET A 81 -2.42 -0.29 11.54
N LEU A 82 -1.87 -0.06 10.32
CA LEU A 82 -2.65 0.53 9.25
C LEU A 82 -3.58 -0.55 8.70
N CYS A 83 -4.88 -0.30 8.75
CA CYS A 83 -5.88 -1.22 8.23
C CYS A 83 -6.74 -0.50 7.21
N VAL A 84 -6.80 -1.06 6.00
CA VAL A 84 -7.52 -0.48 4.86
C VAL A 84 -8.63 -1.43 4.45
N ARG A 85 -9.86 -0.91 4.38
CA ARG A 85 -11.02 -1.64 3.89
C ARG A 85 -11.25 -1.34 2.42
N LEU A 86 -11.25 -2.38 1.63
CA LEU A 86 -11.53 -2.33 0.20
C LEU A 86 -12.90 -2.92 -0.10
N LEU A 87 -13.56 -2.34 -1.08
CA LEU A 87 -14.65 -2.99 -1.82
C LEU A 87 -14.06 -3.42 -3.15
N VAL A 88 -14.18 -4.71 -3.47
CA VAL A 88 -13.71 -5.28 -4.73
C VAL A 88 -14.93 -5.78 -5.49
N GLU A 89 -15.19 -5.20 -6.66
CA GLU A 89 -16.31 -5.57 -7.52
C GLU A 89 -15.82 -6.45 -8.68
N ASN A 90 -16.56 -7.52 -8.93
CA ASN A 90 -16.36 -8.38 -10.06
C ASN A 90 -17.40 -8.04 -11.15
N ASP A 91 -16.94 -7.52 -12.29
CA ASP A 91 -17.79 -7.19 -13.44
C ASP A 91 -17.82 -8.28 -14.52
N GLN A 92 -17.13 -9.40 -14.26
CA GLN A 92 -16.95 -10.48 -15.21
C GLN A 92 -17.71 -11.75 -14.81
N LYS A 93 -17.11 -12.90 -15.07
CA LYS A 93 -17.66 -14.20 -14.66
C LYS A 93 -17.44 -14.43 -13.17
N ALA A 94 -18.26 -15.30 -12.58
CA ALA A 94 -18.03 -15.77 -11.22
C ALA A 94 -16.60 -16.29 -11.05
N VAL A 95 -15.94 -15.85 -9.98
CA VAL A 95 -14.54 -16.17 -9.68
C VAL A 95 -14.39 -16.60 -8.23
N PRO A 96 -13.43 -17.51 -7.94
CA PRO A 96 -13.12 -17.85 -6.56
C PRO A 96 -12.66 -16.61 -5.77
N VAL A 97 -13.24 -16.40 -4.60
CA VAL A 97 -12.86 -15.32 -3.68
C VAL A 97 -11.37 -15.39 -3.33
N ALA A 98 -10.81 -16.58 -3.27
CA ALA A 98 -9.38 -16.81 -3.04
C ALA A 98 -8.48 -16.14 -4.10
N GLU A 99 -8.91 -16.00 -5.35
CA GLU A 99 -8.13 -15.30 -6.38
C GLU A 99 -8.04 -13.81 -6.07
N ILE A 100 -9.14 -13.20 -5.63
CA ILE A 100 -9.20 -11.80 -5.21
C ILE A 100 -8.26 -11.56 -4.02
N TYR A 101 -8.31 -12.44 -3.01
CA TYR A 101 -7.44 -12.32 -1.84
C TYR A 101 -5.96 -12.42 -2.20
N ASN A 102 -5.57 -13.31 -3.13
CA ASN A 102 -4.20 -13.44 -3.59
C ASN A 102 -3.67 -12.17 -4.28
N ASP A 103 -4.52 -11.50 -5.06
CA ASP A 103 -4.15 -10.24 -5.73
C ASP A 103 -4.02 -9.11 -4.72
N VAL A 104 -5.02 -8.93 -3.87
CA VAL A 104 -5.13 -7.80 -2.94
C VAL A 104 -4.08 -7.85 -1.82
N CYS A 105 -3.72 -9.05 -1.32
CA CYS A 105 -2.75 -9.19 -0.23
C CYS A 105 -1.33 -8.69 -0.61
N SER A 106 -1.06 -8.53 -1.91
CA SER A 106 0.23 -8.06 -2.44
C SER A 106 0.32 -6.54 -2.58
N TYR A 107 -0.76 -5.79 -2.33
CA TYR A 107 -0.75 -4.34 -2.50
C TYR A 107 0.23 -3.66 -1.54
N GLY A 108 0.91 -2.65 -2.07
CA GLY A 108 1.88 -1.86 -1.33
C GLY A 108 1.22 -0.72 -0.56
N PHE A 109 1.93 -0.26 0.46
CA PHE A 109 1.56 0.92 1.26
C PHE A 109 2.78 1.78 1.48
N GLU A 110 2.63 3.10 1.43
CA GLU A 110 3.74 4.03 1.58
C GLU A 110 3.38 5.27 2.40
N THR A 111 4.32 5.77 3.20
CA THR A 111 4.24 7.03 3.93
C THR A 111 5.62 7.53 4.35
N ALA A 112 5.87 8.83 4.33
CA ALA A 112 7.05 9.48 4.93
C ALA A 112 8.41 8.80 4.64
N GLY A 113 8.58 8.21 3.44
CA GLY A 113 9.79 7.48 3.04
C GLY A 113 9.84 6.03 3.47
N TRP A 114 8.79 5.51 4.08
CA TRP A 114 8.58 4.11 4.38
C TRP A 114 7.64 3.49 3.33
N ALA A 115 7.88 2.23 2.98
CA ALA A 115 7.00 1.44 2.15
C ALA A 115 7.03 -0.02 2.60
N ALA A 116 5.88 -0.67 2.56
CA ALA A 116 5.72 -2.10 2.83
C ALA A 116 4.58 -2.68 2.00
N ILE A 117 4.50 -4.00 1.95
CA ILE A 117 3.31 -4.73 1.50
C ILE A 117 2.45 -5.07 2.72
N GLY A 118 1.20 -5.45 2.49
CA GLY A 118 0.32 -5.96 3.54
C GLY A 118 0.96 -7.11 4.31
N SER A 119 0.54 -7.32 5.55
CA SER A 119 1.02 -8.42 6.41
C SER A 119 0.26 -9.70 6.09
N PRO A 120 0.84 -10.69 5.35
CA PRO A 120 0.08 -11.88 4.91
C PRO A 120 -0.50 -12.68 6.07
N GLY A 121 0.25 -12.80 7.17
CA GLY A 121 -0.20 -13.51 8.37
C GLY A 121 -1.39 -12.85 9.05
N LEU A 122 -1.48 -11.53 9.06
CA LEU A 122 -2.64 -10.80 9.58
C LEU A 122 -3.77 -10.77 8.56
N PHE A 123 -3.45 -10.67 7.27
CA PHE A 123 -4.44 -10.71 6.20
C PHE A 123 -5.33 -11.96 6.30
N THR A 124 -4.71 -13.13 6.52
CA THR A 124 -5.44 -14.40 6.71
C THR A 124 -6.20 -14.51 8.03
N LYS A 125 -5.95 -13.59 8.98
CA LYS A 125 -6.68 -13.54 10.26
C LYS A 125 -7.93 -12.66 10.19
N VAL A 126 -7.89 -11.62 9.37
CA VAL A 126 -8.98 -10.64 9.25
C VAL A 126 -9.93 -10.96 8.09
N ASN A 127 -9.52 -11.83 7.15
CA ASN A 127 -10.35 -12.27 6.02
C ASN A 127 -10.49 -13.78 6.02
N ASP A 128 -11.62 -14.29 5.57
CA ASP A 128 -11.82 -15.75 5.39
C ASP A 128 -11.20 -16.21 4.07
N VAL A 129 -9.87 -16.30 4.05
CA VAL A 129 -9.10 -16.67 2.83
C VAL A 129 -9.27 -18.13 2.41
N HIS A 130 -9.90 -18.95 3.25
CA HIS A 130 -10.20 -20.36 2.97
C HIS A 130 -11.61 -20.57 2.44
N SER A 131 -12.35 -19.47 2.22
CA SER A 131 -13.68 -19.55 1.64
C SER A 131 -13.63 -20.20 0.25
N GLU A 132 -14.45 -21.22 0.04
CA GLU A 132 -14.69 -21.82 -1.28
C GLU A 132 -15.74 -21.04 -2.10
N GLU A 133 -16.15 -19.88 -1.60
CA GLU A 133 -17.17 -19.06 -2.22
C GLU A 133 -16.72 -18.50 -3.56
N LEU A 134 -17.69 -18.30 -4.42
CA LEU A 134 -17.53 -17.59 -5.68
C LEU A 134 -18.11 -16.19 -5.53
N LEU A 135 -17.36 -15.19 -5.99
CA LEU A 135 -17.92 -13.87 -6.18
C LEU A 135 -18.59 -13.82 -7.55
N GLU A 136 -19.91 -13.75 -7.55
CA GLU A 136 -20.71 -13.64 -8.77
C GLU A 136 -20.47 -12.32 -9.49
N ALA A 137 -20.81 -12.28 -10.78
CA ALA A 137 -20.72 -11.08 -11.57
C ALA A 137 -21.61 -9.96 -11.00
N ASN A 138 -21.12 -8.73 -11.00
CA ASN A 138 -21.77 -7.54 -10.43
C ASN A 138 -22.04 -7.62 -8.91
N HIS A 139 -21.28 -8.46 -8.21
CA HIS A 139 -21.26 -8.47 -6.75
C HIS A 139 -19.94 -7.91 -6.24
N SER A 140 -19.97 -7.39 -5.02
CA SER A 140 -18.79 -6.84 -4.35
C SER A 140 -18.42 -7.66 -3.13
N LEU A 141 -17.11 -7.76 -2.91
CA LEU A 141 -16.49 -8.38 -1.74
C LEU A 141 -15.83 -7.30 -0.89
N GLU A 142 -16.02 -7.36 0.42
CA GLU A 142 -15.27 -6.56 1.36
C GLU A 142 -13.98 -7.26 1.74
N VAL A 143 -12.85 -6.55 1.64
CA VAL A 143 -11.52 -7.09 1.96
C VAL A 143 -10.78 -6.13 2.88
N TRP A 144 -10.23 -6.64 3.97
CA TRP A 144 -9.40 -5.88 4.90
C TRP A 144 -7.92 -6.12 4.64
N CYS A 145 -7.16 -5.05 4.49
CA CYS A 145 -5.71 -5.06 4.25
C CYS A 145 -4.96 -4.51 5.46
N PRO A 146 -4.54 -5.35 6.41
CA PRO A 146 -3.74 -4.93 7.54
C PRO A 146 -2.26 -4.82 7.17
N VAL A 147 -1.61 -3.77 7.66
CA VAL A 147 -0.17 -3.52 7.49
C VAL A 147 0.45 -3.14 8.81
N GLU A 148 1.54 -3.81 9.17
CA GLU A 148 2.32 -3.46 10.34
C GLU A 148 3.25 -2.29 10.04
N VAL A 149 3.18 -1.28 10.86
CA VAL A 149 4.08 -0.13 10.87
C VAL A 149 4.78 -0.11 12.22
N ASN A 150 6.10 -0.15 12.24
CA ASN A 150 6.87 -0.17 13.49
C ASN A 150 7.78 1.05 13.63
N ASP A 151 8.10 1.40 14.86
CA ASP A 151 8.83 2.62 15.22
C ASP A 151 10.27 2.65 14.72
N ILE A 152 10.91 1.48 14.54
CA ILE A 152 12.29 1.39 14.04
C ILE A 152 12.47 1.93 12.63
N CYS A 153 11.38 1.96 11.84
CA CYS A 153 11.39 2.47 10.47
C CYS A 153 11.38 4.01 10.41
N PHE A 154 11.17 4.69 11.54
CA PHE A 154 10.96 6.13 11.58
C PHE A 154 11.87 6.84 12.58
N ARG A 155 12.16 8.11 12.32
CA ARG A 155 12.71 8.97 13.36
C ARG A 155 11.64 9.19 14.43
N LYS A 156 12.02 9.24 15.70
CA LYS A 156 11.12 9.43 16.85
C LYS A 156 10.07 10.55 16.61
N LYS A 157 10.51 11.72 16.16
CA LYS A 157 9.61 12.85 15.86
C LYS A 157 8.58 12.54 14.76
N THR A 158 8.92 11.70 13.80
CA THR A 158 8.01 11.27 12.74
C THR A 158 7.01 10.25 13.28
N TRP A 159 7.49 9.31 14.09
CA TRP A 159 6.66 8.30 14.75
C TRP A 159 5.58 8.91 15.64
N GLU A 160 5.95 9.88 16.49
CA GLU A 160 5.01 10.60 17.37
C GLU A 160 3.88 11.28 16.60
N LYS A 161 4.11 11.64 15.34
CA LYS A 161 3.17 12.34 14.45
C LYS A 161 2.78 11.50 13.25
N LEU A 162 2.81 10.17 13.39
CA LEU A 162 2.56 9.28 12.26
C LEU A 162 1.13 9.42 11.71
N SER A 163 0.15 9.62 12.59
CA SER A 163 -1.25 9.84 12.21
C SER A 163 -1.50 11.14 11.41
N GLU A 164 -0.57 12.11 11.50
CA GLU A 164 -0.63 13.36 10.73
C GLU A 164 0.00 13.21 9.33
N LYS A 165 0.59 12.05 9.00
CA LYS A 165 1.26 11.80 7.72
C LYS A 165 0.27 11.34 6.65
N MET A 166 0.58 11.68 5.41
CA MET A 166 -0.14 11.14 4.27
C MET A 166 0.27 9.68 4.06
N PHE A 167 -0.71 8.82 4.00
CA PHE A 167 -0.55 7.42 3.62
C PHE A 167 -1.12 7.20 2.23
N TYR A 168 -0.50 6.28 1.51
CA TYR A 168 -0.97 5.84 0.21
C TYR A 168 -1.04 4.32 0.17
N MET A 169 -2.07 3.79 -0.43
CA MET A 169 -2.10 2.42 -0.94
C MET A 169 -1.58 2.44 -2.37
N THR A 170 -0.71 1.52 -2.72
CA THR A 170 -0.08 1.42 -4.05
C THR A 170 -0.36 0.04 -4.65
N PRO A 171 -1.51 -0.14 -5.30
CA PRO A 171 -1.91 -1.44 -5.88
C PRO A 171 -1.03 -1.86 -7.05
N SER A 172 -0.49 -0.91 -7.81
CA SER A 172 0.40 -1.16 -8.95
C SER A 172 1.60 -0.24 -8.95
N LEU A 173 2.74 -0.81 -9.34
CA LEU A 173 3.99 -0.06 -9.56
C LEU A 173 4.33 0.03 -11.05
N ARG A 174 3.85 -0.90 -11.89
CA ARG A 174 4.16 -0.98 -13.32
C ARG A 174 3.00 -1.60 -14.10
N PRO A 175 2.80 -1.25 -15.38
CA PRO A 175 3.54 -0.23 -16.17
C PRO A 175 3.27 1.19 -15.71
N GLU A 176 2.17 1.42 -15.00
CA GLU A 176 1.72 2.69 -14.42
C GLU A 176 1.67 2.54 -12.90
N LYS A 177 2.24 3.51 -12.19
CA LYS A 177 2.10 3.55 -10.73
C LYS A 177 0.71 4.08 -10.39
N ILE A 178 -0.13 3.20 -9.83
CA ILE A 178 -1.42 3.58 -9.28
C ILE A 178 -1.25 3.75 -7.77
N ARG A 179 -1.76 4.85 -7.23
CA ARG A 179 -1.82 5.06 -5.80
C ARG A 179 -3.12 5.72 -5.37
N VAL A 180 -3.56 5.38 -4.17
CA VAL A 180 -4.76 5.93 -3.54
C VAL A 180 -4.34 6.69 -2.28
N LEU A 181 -4.67 7.96 -2.20
CA LEU A 181 -4.47 8.75 -0.99
C LEU A 181 -5.43 8.27 0.10
N LEU A 182 -4.87 7.87 1.25
CA LEU A 182 -5.64 7.38 2.39
C LEU A 182 -5.92 8.53 3.36
N GLU A 183 -7.18 8.82 3.56
CA GLU A 183 -7.65 9.72 4.60
C GLU A 183 -7.90 8.89 5.85
N LEU A 184 -6.99 8.96 6.82
CA LEU A 184 -7.14 8.21 8.07
C LEU A 184 -8.35 8.74 8.83
N GLY A 185 -9.34 7.88 9.03
CA GLY A 185 -10.51 8.19 9.82
C GLY A 185 -10.11 8.61 11.24
N ASN A 186 -10.63 9.73 11.71
CA ASN A 186 -10.58 10.03 13.13
C ASN A 186 -11.35 8.91 13.86
N LYS A 187 -10.73 8.34 14.90
CA LYS A 187 -11.37 7.38 15.81
C LYS A 187 -12.70 7.98 16.26
N LYS A 188 -13.80 7.71 15.53
CA LYS A 188 -15.12 7.88 16.12
C LYS A 188 -15.28 6.70 17.07
N GLU A 189 -15.39 7.01 18.35
CA GLU A 189 -15.94 6.09 19.32
C GLU A 189 -17.32 5.65 18.80
N GLU A 190 -17.36 4.53 18.10
CA GLU A 190 -18.59 3.78 17.95
C GLU A 190 -18.85 3.17 19.33
N THR A 191 -19.53 3.93 20.17
CA THR A 191 -20.17 3.43 21.37
C THR A 191 -21.19 2.38 20.92
N LEU A 192 -20.87 1.12 21.15
CA LEU A 192 -21.78 -0.01 21.11
C LEU A 192 -22.87 0.13 22.17
#